data_3df77dac8b584b718ceefe1031b16169
#
_entry.id   3df77dac8b584b718ceefe1031b16169
#
_cell.length_a   1.000
_cell.length_b   1.000
_cell.length_c   1.000
_cell.angle_alpha   90.00
_cell.angle_beta   90.00
_cell.angle_gamma   90.00
#
_symmetry.space_group_name_H-M   'P 1'
#
loop_
_entity.id
_entity.type
_entity.pdbx_description
1 polymer ?
#
loop_
_entity_poly.entity_id
_entity_poly.type
_entity_poly.pdbx_seq_one_letter_code
_entity_poly.pdbx_strand_id
1 'polypeptide(L)'
;TTLFRSGHYQLRNRLIAAPMAGITDRPFRTLCYEMGAGLTVSEMMSSNPQVWESDKSRLRMVHVDEPGIRTVQIAGSVPEEMAAAARINVESGAQIIDINMGCPAKKVNRKLAGSALLQYPDQVKSILTAVVNAVDVPVTLKIRTGWEPEHRNCVEIAQLAEDCGI
;
A
#
# COMPACT_ATOMS: atom_id res chain seq x y z
N THR A 1 22.48 -11.69 12.39
CA THR A 1 21.28 -10.80 12.42
C THR A 1 20.55 -10.98 11.11
N THR A 2 19.36 -11.59 11.13
CA THR A 2 18.55 -11.76 9.91
C THR A 2 18.15 -10.36 9.44
N LEU A 3 18.67 -9.95 8.31
CA LEU A 3 18.36 -8.65 7.70
C LEU A 3 16.91 -8.68 7.22
N PHE A 4 16.13 -7.66 7.56
CA PHE A 4 14.77 -7.53 7.09
C PHE A 4 14.77 -7.04 5.64
N ARG A 5 14.02 -7.72 4.78
CA ARG A 5 13.96 -7.40 3.34
C ARG A 5 12.51 -7.23 2.88
N SER A 6 12.33 -6.42 1.84
CA SER A 6 11.13 -6.39 1.00
C SER A 6 11.59 -6.60 -0.44
N GLY A 7 11.34 -7.79 -0.99
CA GLY A 7 11.92 -8.22 -2.25
C GLY A 7 13.45 -8.13 -2.22
N HIS A 8 14.04 -7.41 -3.17
CA HIS A 8 15.49 -7.20 -3.26
C HIS A 8 16.00 -6.04 -2.37
N TYR A 9 15.10 -5.24 -1.77
CA TYR A 9 15.51 -4.14 -0.89
C TYR A 9 15.81 -4.64 0.52
N GLN A 10 17.00 -4.30 1.00
CA GLN A 10 17.41 -4.53 2.37
C GLN A 10 17.09 -3.31 3.22
N LEU A 11 16.26 -3.49 4.24
CA LEU A 11 15.91 -2.43 5.17
C LEU A 11 16.95 -2.35 6.30
N ARG A 12 17.25 -1.13 6.77
CA ARG A 12 18.19 -0.89 7.85
C ARG A 12 17.72 -1.46 9.22
N ASN A 13 16.42 -1.64 9.39
CA ASN A 13 15.79 -2.27 10.56
C ASN A 13 14.34 -2.67 10.24
N ARG A 14 13.60 -3.15 11.26
CA ARG A 14 12.20 -3.64 11.16
C ARG A 14 11.14 -2.59 11.48
N LEU A 15 11.51 -1.33 11.68
CA LEU A 15 10.56 -0.27 12.00
C LEU A 15 10.00 0.34 10.72
N ILE A 16 8.70 0.22 10.54
CA ILE A 16 7.98 0.77 9.39
C ILE A 16 7.03 1.86 9.88
N ALA A 17 7.23 3.09 9.41
CA ALA A 17 6.26 4.17 9.64
C ALA A 17 5.01 3.91 8.79
N ALA A 18 3.90 3.61 9.48
CA ALA A 18 2.64 3.24 8.82
C ALA A 18 2.02 4.42 8.06
N PRO A 19 1.35 4.18 6.92
CA PRO A 19 0.62 5.20 6.20
C PRO A 19 -0.58 5.71 7.01
N MET A 20 -0.68 7.03 7.14
CA MET A 20 -1.76 7.71 7.86
C MET A 20 -2.29 8.86 7.02
N ALA A 21 -3.54 8.78 6.57
CA ALA A 21 -4.16 9.81 5.73
C ALA A 21 -4.17 11.18 6.43
N GLY A 22 -3.68 12.21 5.76
CA GLY A 22 -3.54 13.57 6.29
C GLY A 22 -2.35 13.79 7.22
N ILE A 23 -1.48 12.79 7.40
CA ILE A 23 -0.33 12.86 8.32
C ILE A 23 0.97 12.46 7.61
N THR A 24 1.02 11.31 6.93
CA THR A 24 2.25 10.80 6.32
C THR A 24 2.55 11.47 4.97
N ASP A 25 2.55 12.79 4.95
CA ASP A 25 3.08 13.58 3.86
C ASP A 25 4.61 13.44 3.76
N ARG A 26 5.21 14.00 2.73
CA ARG A 26 6.66 13.90 2.51
C ARG A 26 7.49 14.43 3.68
N PRO A 27 7.24 15.64 4.24
CA PRO A 27 7.99 16.13 5.40
C PRO A 27 7.95 15.18 6.59
N PHE A 28 6.78 14.64 6.91
CA PHE A 28 6.63 13.70 8.02
C PHE A 28 7.41 12.39 7.76
N ARG A 29 7.34 11.83 6.54
CA ARG A 29 8.10 10.62 6.19
C ARG A 29 9.60 10.85 6.25
N THR A 30 10.08 12.01 5.78
CA THR A 30 11.50 12.40 5.89
C THR A 30 11.94 12.41 7.34
N LEU A 31 11.18 13.07 8.22
CA LEU A 31 11.47 13.10 9.66
C LEU A 31 11.47 11.70 10.27
N CYS A 32 10.49 10.86 9.98
CA CYS A 32 10.45 9.47 10.45
C CYS A 32 11.68 8.68 10.00
N TYR A 33 12.11 8.87 8.75
CA TYR A 33 13.30 8.21 8.24
C TYR A 33 14.56 8.71 8.96
N GLU A 34 14.74 10.00 9.16
CA GLU A 34 15.85 10.60 9.91
C GLU A 34 15.89 10.11 11.36
N MET A 35 14.73 9.98 11.99
CA MET A 35 14.58 9.46 13.36
C MET A 35 14.74 7.94 13.45
N GLY A 36 15.02 7.25 12.35
CA GLY A 36 15.43 5.85 12.39
C GLY A 36 14.43 4.83 11.82
N ALA A 37 13.30 5.24 11.23
CA ALA A 37 12.41 4.28 10.56
C ALA A 37 13.14 3.55 9.42
N GLY A 38 13.04 2.23 9.35
CA GLY A 38 13.64 1.41 8.29
C GLY A 38 12.94 1.58 6.95
N LEU A 39 11.64 1.86 6.99
CA LEU A 39 10.80 2.14 5.83
C LEU A 39 9.73 3.16 6.20
N THR A 40 9.33 3.98 5.25
CA THR A 40 8.19 4.89 5.37
C THR A 40 7.25 4.66 4.20
N VAL A 41 5.94 4.73 4.45
CA VAL A 41 4.92 4.49 3.42
C VAL A 41 4.10 5.76 3.22
N SER A 42 3.82 6.11 1.96
CA SER A 42 3.04 7.31 1.62
C SER A 42 1.60 7.21 2.11
N GLU A 43 0.91 8.36 2.17
CA GLU A 43 -0.53 8.36 2.28
C GLU A 43 -1.16 7.55 1.13
N MET A 44 -2.30 6.89 1.40
CA MET A 44 -2.98 6.10 0.38
C MET A 44 -3.46 6.99 -0.79
N MET A 45 -3.21 6.51 -2.00
CA MET A 45 -3.74 7.05 -3.24
C MET A 45 -4.92 6.21 -3.73
N SER A 46 -5.95 6.86 -4.25
CA SER A 46 -7.06 6.14 -4.89
C SER A 46 -6.61 5.51 -6.20
N SER A 47 -7.05 4.29 -6.49
CA SER A 47 -6.87 3.67 -7.81
C SER A 47 -7.72 4.31 -8.91
N ASN A 48 -8.77 5.07 -8.53
CA ASN A 48 -9.63 5.74 -9.50
C ASN A 48 -8.90 6.89 -10.21
N PRO A 49 -8.70 6.83 -11.55
CA PRO A 49 -7.98 7.85 -12.30
C PRO A 49 -8.61 9.25 -12.22
N GLN A 50 -9.94 9.33 -12.08
CA GLN A 50 -10.67 10.60 -12.04
C GLN A 50 -10.26 11.52 -10.88
N VAL A 51 -9.63 10.99 -9.83
CA VAL A 51 -9.21 11.79 -8.66
C VAL A 51 -7.72 12.16 -8.71
N TRP A 52 -6.95 11.70 -9.71
CA TRP A 52 -5.50 11.94 -9.79
C TRP A 52 -5.15 13.36 -10.25
N GLU A 53 -6.05 14.04 -10.95
CA GLU A 53 -5.84 15.41 -11.43
C GLU A 53 -5.88 16.46 -10.30
N SER A 54 -6.32 16.08 -9.09
CA SER A 54 -6.32 16.98 -7.95
C SER A 54 -4.90 17.32 -7.48
N ASP A 55 -4.66 18.55 -7.06
CA ASP A 55 -3.36 18.99 -6.52
C ASP A 55 -2.86 18.10 -5.37
N LYS A 56 -3.78 17.62 -4.53
CA LYS A 56 -3.46 16.67 -3.45
C LYS A 56 -2.91 15.35 -3.97
N SER A 57 -3.47 14.82 -5.06
CA SER A 57 -3.00 13.57 -5.66
C SER A 57 -1.65 13.79 -6.32
N ARG A 58 -1.47 14.89 -7.04
CA ARG A 58 -0.18 15.25 -7.67
C ARG A 58 0.94 15.37 -6.64
N LEU A 59 0.68 16.07 -5.52
CA LEU A 59 1.66 16.22 -4.43
C LEU A 59 2.05 14.87 -3.79
N ARG A 60 1.12 13.91 -3.72
CA ARG A 60 1.40 12.56 -3.20
C ARG A 60 2.25 11.71 -4.14
N MET A 61 2.24 11.99 -5.43
CA MET A 61 3.05 11.31 -6.45
C MET A 61 4.48 11.86 -6.55
N VAL A 62 4.77 13.00 -5.91
CA VAL A 62 6.11 13.60 -5.95
C VAL A 62 6.99 12.95 -4.90
N HIS A 63 7.99 12.21 -5.34
CA HIS A 63 8.98 11.53 -4.49
C HIS A 63 10.41 12.07 -4.69
N VAL A 64 10.55 13.26 -5.28
CA VAL A 64 11.86 13.88 -5.52
C VAL A 64 12.52 14.18 -4.18
N ASP A 65 13.79 13.78 -4.02
CA ASP A 65 14.61 14.01 -2.80
C ASP A 65 14.04 13.39 -1.51
N GLU A 66 13.17 12.40 -1.60
CA GLU A 66 12.72 11.65 -0.43
C GLU A 66 13.77 10.61 -0.03
N PRO A 67 14.27 10.61 1.23
CA PRO A 67 15.30 9.67 1.65
C PRO A 67 14.74 8.26 1.81
N GLY A 68 15.57 7.26 1.48
CA GLY A 68 15.23 5.86 1.62
C GLY A 68 14.44 5.30 0.43
N ILE A 69 13.75 4.17 0.67
CA ILE A 69 12.99 3.44 -0.33
C ILE A 69 11.61 4.07 -0.48
N ARG A 70 11.28 4.49 -1.69
CA ARG A 70 9.99 5.12 -2.00
C ARG A 70 8.87 4.08 -2.08
N THR A 71 8.08 4.01 -1.02
CA THR A 71 6.93 3.10 -0.92
C THR A 71 5.64 3.87 -1.06
N VAL A 72 4.84 3.53 -2.07
CA VAL A 72 3.57 4.18 -2.37
C VAL A 72 2.42 3.25 -2.04
N GLN A 73 1.48 3.74 -1.21
CA GLN A 73 0.27 3.00 -0.90
C GLN A 73 -0.87 3.36 -1.85
N ILE A 74 -1.51 2.33 -2.42
CA ILE A 74 -2.70 2.46 -3.27
C ILE A 74 -3.92 1.81 -2.62
N ALA A 75 -5.11 2.35 -2.91
CA ALA A 75 -6.38 1.85 -2.38
C ALA A 75 -7.47 1.88 -3.44
N GLY A 76 -8.18 0.78 -3.57
CA GLY A 76 -9.28 0.59 -4.52
C GLY A 76 -9.90 -0.79 -4.37
N SER A 77 -10.86 -1.09 -5.23
CA SER A 77 -11.58 -2.37 -5.22
C SER A 77 -11.69 -3.02 -6.60
N VAL A 78 -11.26 -2.34 -7.66
CA VAL A 78 -11.32 -2.85 -9.03
C VAL A 78 -9.91 -3.30 -9.43
N PRO A 79 -9.68 -4.59 -9.74
CA PRO A 79 -8.36 -5.13 -10.03
C PRO A 79 -7.60 -4.39 -11.13
N GLU A 80 -8.28 -4.05 -12.22
CA GLU A 80 -7.71 -3.37 -13.38
C GLU A 80 -7.27 -1.94 -13.05
N GLU A 81 -8.09 -1.20 -12.25
CA GLU A 81 -7.73 0.13 -11.76
C GLU A 81 -6.54 0.08 -10.79
N MET A 82 -6.50 -0.94 -9.92
CA MET A 82 -5.40 -1.13 -8.98
C MET A 82 -4.09 -1.45 -9.71
N ALA A 83 -4.14 -2.31 -10.74
CA ALA A 83 -3.00 -2.61 -11.60
C ALA A 83 -2.51 -1.37 -12.37
N ALA A 84 -3.42 -0.57 -12.91
CA ALA A 84 -3.09 0.69 -13.60
C ALA A 84 -2.45 1.70 -12.63
N ALA A 85 -3.02 1.85 -11.44
CA ALA A 85 -2.47 2.71 -10.39
C ALA A 85 -1.06 2.29 -9.98
N ALA A 86 -0.81 0.98 -9.85
CA ALA A 86 0.52 0.46 -9.55
C ALA A 86 1.54 0.84 -10.62
N ARG A 87 1.24 0.59 -11.91
CA ARG A 87 2.13 0.96 -13.03
C ARG A 87 2.48 2.45 -13.03
N ILE A 88 1.48 3.31 -12.94
CA ILE A 88 1.70 4.77 -12.96
C ILE A 88 2.57 5.23 -11.80
N ASN A 89 2.39 4.65 -10.60
CA ASN A 89 3.23 5.01 -9.47
C ASN A 89 4.67 4.49 -9.62
N VAL A 90 4.87 3.31 -10.22
CA VAL A 90 6.22 2.80 -10.54
C VAL A 90 6.89 3.67 -11.58
N GLU A 91 6.21 4.07 -12.66
CA GLU A 91 6.70 5.03 -13.66
C GLU A 91 7.05 6.38 -13.03
N SER A 92 6.34 6.78 -11.98
CA SER A 92 6.61 7.99 -11.18
C SER A 92 7.72 7.80 -10.13
N GLY A 93 8.36 6.63 -10.09
CA GLY A 93 9.53 6.35 -9.25
C GLY A 93 9.25 5.61 -7.95
N ALA A 94 8.07 5.02 -7.76
CA ALA A 94 7.84 4.11 -6.63
C ALA A 94 8.73 2.86 -6.76
N GLN A 95 9.32 2.45 -5.65
CA GLN A 95 10.22 1.29 -5.56
C GLN A 95 9.54 0.11 -4.86
N ILE A 96 8.47 0.36 -4.11
CA ILE A 96 7.58 -0.63 -3.52
C ILE A 96 6.15 -0.11 -3.70
N ILE A 97 5.24 -0.99 -4.07
CA ILE A 97 3.79 -0.72 -4.05
C ILE A 97 3.20 -1.39 -2.81
N ASP A 98 2.50 -0.60 -1.99
CA ASP A 98 1.76 -1.11 -0.84
C ASP A 98 0.25 -1.05 -1.09
N ILE A 99 -0.47 -2.12 -0.80
CA ILE A 99 -1.91 -2.21 -1.01
C ILE A 99 -2.63 -1.99 0.32
N ASN A 100 -3.59 -1.06 0.34
CA ASN A 100 -4.40 -0.80 1.53
C ASN A 100 -5.64 -1.68 1.57
N MET A 101 -5.68 -2.62 2.52
CA MET A 101 -6.88 -3.38 2.90
C MET A 101 -7.15 -3.28 4.40
N GLY A 102 -6.82 -2.11 4.99
CA GLY A 102 -6.99 -1.88 6.43
C GLY A 102 -7.76 -0.62 6.81
N CYS A 103 -8.00 0.31 5.87
CA CYS A 103 -8.68 1.57 6.16
C CYS A 103 -10.17 1.33 6.50
N PRO A 104 -10.66 1.76 7.69
CA PRO A 104 -12.05 1.56 8.10
C PRO A 104 -12.95 2.75 7.74
N ALA A 105 -12.42 3.77 7.03
CA ALA A 105 -13.15 4.98 6.74
C ALA A 105 -14.41 4.71 5.92
N LYS A 106 -15.56 5.26 6.37
CA LYS A 106 -16.87 5.05 5.71
C LYS A 106 -16.84 5.36 4.20
N LYS A 107 -16.08 6.40 3.79
CA LYS A 107 -15.94 6.78 2.37
C LYS A 107 -15.20 5.72 1.56
N VAL A 108 -14.24 5.02 2.16
CA VAL A 108 -13.47 3.93 1.54
C VAL A 108 -14.31 2.66 1.53
N ASN A 109 -14.91 2.28 2.64
CA ASN A 109 -15.72 1.07 2.78
C ASN A 109 -16.98 1.09 1.90
N ARG A 110 -17.62 2.26 1.68
CA ARG A 110 -18.76 2.38 0.75
C ARG A 110 -18.39 2.02 -0.70
N LYS A 111 -17.11 2.06 -1.06
CA LYS A 111 -16.59 1.65 -2.37
C LYS A 111 -16.04 0.22 -2.35
N LEU A 112 -16.36 -0.57 -1.34
CA LEU A 112 -15.81 -1.91 -1.09
C LEU A 112 -14.27 -1.93 -1.12
N ALA A 113 -13.61 -0.87 -0.65
CA ALA A 113 -12.15 -0.77 -0.54
C ALA A 113 -11.71 -0.75 0.92
N GLY A 114 -10.41 -0.83 1.18
CA GLY A 114 -9.87 -0.86 2.54
C GLY A 114 -10.27 -2.12 3.29
N SER A 115 -10.65 -1.98 4.57
CA SER A 115 -10.97 -3.14 5.43
C SER A 115 -12.22 -3.93 5.00
N ALA A 116 -13.13 -3.32 4.23
CA ALA A 116 -14.30 -4.00 3.72
C ALA A 116 -13.95 -5.17 2.77
N LEU A 117 -12.80 -5.09 2.08
CA LEU A 117 -12.33 -6.15 1.19
C LEU A 117 -12.06 -7.48 1.92
N LEU A 118 -11.72 -7.43 3.21
CA LEU A 118 -11.42 -8.65 3.98
C LEU A 118 -12.62 -9.60 4.12
N GLN A 119 -13.84 -9.14 3.79
CA GLN A 119 -15.04 -9.98 3.71
C GLN A 119 -15.10 -10.82 2.42
N TYR A 120 -14.26 -10.50 1.42
CA TYR A 120 -14.32 -11.05 0.07
C TYR A 120 -12.96 -11.58 -0.38
N PRO A 121 -12.50 -12.75 0.13
CA PRO A 121 -11.17 -13.31 -0.18
C PRO A 121 -10.91 -13.48 -1.69
N ASP A 122 -11.92 -13.85 -2.47
CA ASP A 122 -11.78 -13.97 -3.94
C ASP A 122 -11.48 -12.62 -4.61
N GLN A 123 -12.10 -11.55 -4.14
CA GLN A 123 -11.82 -10.20 -4.61
C GLN A 123 -10.43 -9.73 -4.19
N VAL A 124 -10.03 -10.05 -2.95
CA VAL A 124 -8.66 -9.82 -2.47
C VAL A 124 -7.67 -10.50 -3.40
N LYS A 125 -7.84 -11.80 -3.68
CA LYS A 125 -6.98 -12.56 -4.60
C LYS A 125 -6.90 -11.92 -5.97
N SER A 126 -8.03 -11.53 -6.54
CA SER A 126 -8.10 -10.90 -7.86
C SER A 126 -7.30 -9.59 -7.91
N ILE A 127 -7.43 -8.73 -6.89
CA ILE A 127 -6.70 -7.47 -6.77
C ILE A 127 -5.19 -7.74 -6.62
N LEU A 128 -4.79 -8.62 -5.69
CA LEU A 128 -3.38 -8.91 -5.43
C LEU A 128 -2.70 -9.47 -6.68
N THR A 129 -3.31 -10.45 -7.34
CA THR A 129 -2.81 -11.04 -8.58
C THR A 129 -2.67 -9.99 -9.69
N ALA A 130 -3.67 -9.11 -9.86
CA ALA A 130 -3.63 -8.06 -10.88
C ALA A 130 -2.48 -7.06 -10.63
N VAL A 131 -2.26 -6.66 -9.37
CA VAL A 131 -1.19 -5.72 -9.02
C VAL A 131 0.19 -6.36 -9.15
N VAL A 132 0.38 -7.58 -8.62
CA VAL A 132 1.68 -8.29 -8.70
C VAL A 132 2.08 -8.52 -10.16
N ASN A 133 1.15 -8.92 -11.02
CA ASN A 133 1.41 -9.12 -12.45
C ASN A 133 1.64 -7.82 -13.24
N ALA A 134 1.33 -6.66 -12.65
CA ALA A 134 1.39 -5.38 -13.34
C ALA A 134 2.74 -4.66 -13.18
N VAL A 135 3.58 -5.05 -12.22
CA VAL A 135 4.82 -4.34 -11.86
C VAL A 135 5.95 -5.31 -11.51
N ASP A 136 7.19 -4.87 -11.75
CA ASP A 136 8.40 -5.64 -11.42
C ASP A 136 9.00 -5.28 -10.05
N VAL A 137 8.37 -4.35 -9.32
CA VAL A 137 8.79 -3.95 -7.97
C VAL A 137 8.08 -4.79 -6.91
N PRO A 138 8.66 -4.93 -5.70
CA PRO A 138 7.97 -5.63 -4.62
C PRO A 138 6.59 -5.03 -4.33
N VAL A 139 5.61 -5.89 -4.10
CA VAL A 139 4.27 -5.52 -3.66
C VAL A 139 4.09 -5.97 -2.22
N THR A 140 3.54 -5.10 -1.38
CA THR A 140 3.20 -5.39 0.01
C THR A 140 1.73 -5.16 0.28
N LEU A 141 1.21 -5.75 1.33
CA LEU A 141 -0.19 -5.64 1.72
C LEU A 141 -0.31 -5.20 3.18
N LYS A 142 -1.07 -4.13 3.42
CA LYS A 142 -1.42 -3.71 4.78
C LYS A 142 -2.87 -4.04 5.08
N ILE A 143 -3.09 -4.93 6.10
CA ILE A 143 -4.40 -5.40 6.56
C ILE A 143 -4.69 -5.00 8.01
N ARG A 144 -5.85 -5.38 8.49
CA ARG A 144 -6.24 -5.48 9.90
C ARG A 144 -6.35 -6.94 10.31
N THR A 145 -6.60 -7.20 11.58
CA THR A 145 -6.83 -8.57 12.09
C THR A 145 -8.09 -9.23 11.51
N GLY A 146 -8.98 -8.44 10.93
CA GLY A 146 -10.22 -8.84 10.29
C GLY A 146 -11.04 -7.60 9.94
N TRP A 147 -12.20 -7.77 9.34
CA TRP A 147 -13.08 -6.67 8.95
C TRP A 147 -13.98 -6.21 10.10
N GLU A 148 -14.22 -7.07 11.10
CA GLU A 148 -14.89 -6.74 12.36
C GLU A 148 -14.37 -7.62 13.51
N PRO A 149 -14.68 -7.33 14.79
CA PRO A 149 -14.12 -8.05 15.95
C PRO A 149 -14.43 -9.54 15.97
N GLU A 150 -15.61 -9.93 15.48
CA GLU A 150 -16.09 -11.31 15.42
C GLU A 150 -15.53 -12.12 14.26
N HIS A 151 -15.03 -11.42 13.23
CA HIS A 151 -14.51 -12.02 12.00
C HIS A 151 -13.05 -11.60 11.77
N ARG A 152 -12.12 -12.37 12.38
CA ARG A 152 -10.68 -12.12 12.35
C ARG A 152 -9.99 -13.13 11.42
N ASN A 153 -9.93 -12.79 10.14
CA ASN A 153 -9.40 -13.65 9.09
C ASN A 153 -8.02 -13.24 8.56
N CYS A 154 -7.24 -12.48 9.34
CA CYS A 154 -5.94 -11.98 8.86
C CYS A 154 -4.95 -13.07 8.47
N VAL A 155 -4.99 -14.24 9.12
CA VAL A 155 -4.10 -15.37 8.80
C VAL A 155 -4.44 -15.93 7.42
N GLU A 156 -5.72 -16.16 7.16
CA GLU A 156 -6.22 -16.60 5.84
C GLU A 156 -5.82 -15.62 4.73
N ILE A 157 -6.07 -14.33 4.97
CA ILE A 157 -5.71 -13.28 4.00
C ILE A 157 -4.18 -13.18 3.79
N ALA A 158 -3.38 -13.38 4.84
CA ALA A 158 -1.92 -13.36 4.72
C ALA A 158 -1.39 -14.55 3.91
N GLN A 159 -1.93 -15.75 4.13
CA GLN A 159 -1.60 -16.94 3.33
C GLN A 159 -1.98 -16.77 1.86
N LEU A 160 -3.20 -16.27 1.62
CA LEU A 160 -3.67 -15.95 0.27
C LEU A 160 -2.78 -14.89 -0.42
N ALA A 161 -2.31 -13.90 0.34
CA ALA A 161 -1.40 -12.88 -0.18
C ALA A 161 -0.02 -13.46 -0.55
N GLU A 162 0.53 -14.33 0.29
CA GLU A 162 1.78 -15.05 0.01
C GLU A 162 1.66 -15.88 -1.26
N ASP A 163 0.56 -16.62 -1.43
CA ASP A 163 0.28 -17.41 -2.65
C ASP A 163 0.16 -16.52 -3.91
N CYS A 164 -0.20 -15.25 -3.76
CA CYS A 164 -0.25 -14.28 -4.87
C CYS A 164 1.11 -13.61 -5.15
N GLY A 165 2.14 -13.83 -4.34
CA GLY A 165 3.48 -13.25 -4.52
C GLY A 165 3.70 -11.92 -3.78
N ILE A 166 2.92 -11.64 -2.72
CA ILE A 166 3.09 -10.49 -1.82
C ILE A 166 4.26 -10.72 -0.85
#